data_a8ee41d1d5e4cc0f28de6890d421caa4
#
_entry.id   a8ee41d1d5e4cc0f28de6890d421caa4
#
_cell.length_a   1.000
_cell.length_b   1.000
_cell.length_c   1.000
_cell.angle_alpha   90.00
_cell.angle_beta   90.00
_cell.angle_gamma   90.00
#
_symmetry.space_group_name_H-M   'P 1'
#
loop_
_entity.id
_entity.type
_entity.pdbx_description
1 polymer ?
#
loop_
_entity_poly.entity_id
_entity_poly.type
_entity_poly.pdbx_seq_one_letter_code
_entity_poly.pdbx_strand_id
1 'polypeptide(L)'
;MHQPEPGLIWLIGGSDCSALAGIQADLATAQDLAVPAATILTAVTSQHNGAVLAVAPVTPAMLKSQLDALTAAGQPLPAAIKIGLIADQATLALLCDWLRRFKQQQPQIWIIVDPVQVASSGAVLQHLSPSEFLPLLALTDVLTPNKHELWTLAGLPADAEAQLAVEWLFAAGVKAIWCKDGHGSGDMLHEHFYLHPAATQTFKHWPTQALSNALLAGAPQSALLLEKQRLIGSWRGTGCRFATALACALAQPMLLPDALVLASLYLQQCLQRPASKLHQLGRAGWPLALQPQDRIRLRGPLAGAEQSSATGYAPLQQAPGIYPVVSHFSQLVEVAAAGVHTVQLRVKTGTAVQLRQQLHAAIAFGRQHQLQLFINDHWHLAVELGAYGVHLGQEDLFSADLAAIHHAGLRLGISTHGYLELLQALQLRPSYIALGHIFATPTKDMPSIPQGLRLLARQQRLCQHQQIPAVAIGGIDASHLPALRMMGLSGVAMVRAVVDATDIQARCEQLQQLWHQATTGGRCYEPI
;
A
#
# COMPACT_ATOMS: atom_id res chain seq x y z
N MET A 1 22.73 8.49 -0.34
CA MET A 1 22.12 7.51 -1.27
C MET A 1 20.98 8.21 -2.00
N HIS A 2 21.10 8.34 -3.34
CA HIS A 2 20.06 8.95 -4.15
C HIS A 2 18.89 7.95 -4.24
N GLN A 3 17.75 8.28 -3.64
CA GLN A 3 16.52 7.53 -3.90
C GLN A 3 15.97 7.97 -5.25
N PRO A 4 15.44 7.06 -6.09
CA PRO A 4 14.78 7.48 -7.31
C PRO A 4 13.64 8.44 -6.98
N GLU A 5 13.58 9.56 -7.68
CA GLU A 5 12.44 10.47 -7.61
C GLU A 5 11.18 9.76 -8.09
N PRO A 6 9.98 10.20 -7.65
CA PRO A 6 8.75 9.67 -8.20
C PRO A 6 8.74 9.80 -9.72
N GLY A 7 8.31 8.76 -10.41
CA GLY A 7 8.14 8.81 -11.86
C GLY A 7 7.12 9.86 -12.27
N LEU A 8 7.30 10.44 -13.47
CA LEU A 8 6.30 11.33 -14.09
C LEU A 8 4.98 10.58 -14.28
N ILE A 9 3.84 11.25 -14.07
CA ILE A 9 2.53 10.73 -14.47
C ILE A 9 1.90 11.60 -15.56
N TRP A 10 1.09 11.00 -16.42
CA TRP A 10 0.27 11.75 -17.36
C TRP A 10 -1.20 11.69 -16.95
N LEU A 11 -1.85 12.86 -17.02
CA LEU A 11 -3.23 13.11 -16.64
C LEU A 11 -4.02 13.45 -17.89
N ILE A 12 -4.78 12.50 -18.42
CA ILE A 12 -5.58 12.64 -19.64
C ILE A 12 -7.04 12.82 -19.22
N GLY A 13 -7.67 13.92 -19.63
CA GLY A 13 -9.07 14.15 -19.26
C GLY A 13 -9.61 15.53 -19.63
N GLY A 14 -10.84 15.79 -19.22
CA GLY A 14 -11.52 17.06 -19.45
C GLY A 14 -11.08 18.15 -18.49
N SER A 15 -11.08 19.39 -18.96
CA SER A 15 -10.89 20.59 -18.16
C SER A 15 -12.21 21.01 -17.50
N ASP A 16 -12.22 21.18 -16.18
CA ASP A 16 -13.34 21.73 -15.40
C ASP A 16 -13.04 23.18 -15.01
N CYS A 17 -13.78 24.14 -15.59
CA CYS A 17 -13.59 25.57 -15.30
C CYS A 17 -13.85 25.93 -13.83
N SER A 18 -14.60 25.12 -13.07
CA SER A 18 -14.81 25.31 -11.64
C SER A 18 -13.66 24.79 -10.77
N ALA A 19 -12.71 24.07 -11.36
CA ALA A 19 -11.56 23.42 -10.70
C ALA A 19 -11.93 22.42 -9.60
N LEU A 20 -13.17 21.90 -9.58
CA LEU A 20 -13.62 20.93 -8.57
C LEU A 20 -13.41 19.49 -9.01
N ALA A 21 -13.27 19.24 -10.31
CA ALA A 21 -13.04 17.94 -10.93
C ALA A 21 -12.07 18.08 -12.12
N GLY A 22 -12.02 17.07 -12.99
CA GLY A 22 -11.21 17.08 -14.21
C GLY A 22 -9.71 17.18 -13.93
N ILE A 23 -8.97 17.60 -14.97
CA ILE A 23 -7.50 17.71 -14.88
C ILE A 23 -7.03 18.72 -13.83
N GLN A 24 -7.85 19.70 -13.44
CA GLN A 24 -7.49 20.65 -12.38
C GLN A 24 -7.44 19.96 -11.01
N ALA A 25 -8.42 19.10 -10.71
CA ALA A 25 -8.40 18.28 -9.50
C ALA A 25 -7.28 17.23 -9.55
N ASP A 26 -7.02 16.66 -10.72
CA ASP A 26 -5.93 15.71 -10.94
C ASP A 26 -4.57 16.38 -10.68
N LEU A 27 -4.31 17.53 -11.28
CA LEU A 27 -3.06 18.25 -11.12
C LEU A 27 -2.86 18.74 -9.68
N ALA A 28 -3.93 19.22 -9.02
CA ALA A 28 -3.89 19.59 -7.60
C ALA A 28 -3.54 18.40 -6.70
N THR A 29 -4.01 17.19 -7.04
CA THR A 29 -3.69 15.95 -6.32
C THR A 29 -2.22 15.55 -6.53
N ALA A 30 -1.73 15.59 -7.75
CA ALA A 30 -0.32 15.28 -8.05
C ALA A 30 0.63 16.25 -7.32
N GLN A 31 0.30 17.55 -7.30
CA GLN A 31 1.05 18.57 -6.57
C GLN A 31 1.03 18.35 -5.05
N ASP A 32 -0.14 17.99 -4.49
CA ASP A 32 -0.28 17.69 -3.06
C ASP A 32 0.57 16.49 -2.64
N LEU A 33 0.72 15.51 -3.54
CA LEU A 33 1.53 14.31 -3.33
C LEU A 33 2.99 14.46 -3.81
N ALA A 34 3.39 15.66 -4.24
CA ALA A 34 4.73 15.96 -4.76
C ALA A 34 5.19 14.99 -5.86
N VAL A 35 4.28 14.66 -6.81
CA VAL A 35 4.56 13.82 -7.97
C VAL A 35 4.52 14.67 -9.23
N PRO A 36 5.57 14.65 -10.08
CA PRO A 36 5.57 15.40 -11.32
C PRO A 36 4.48 14.88 -12.27
N ALA A 37 3.75 15.80 -12.91
CA ALA A 37 2.63 15.46 -13.78
C ALA A 37 2.59 16.33 -15.03
N ALA A 38 2.25 15.72 -16.17
CA ALA A 38 1.88 16.40 -17.41
C ALA A 38 0.38 16.19 -17.70
N THR A 39 -0.23 17.13 -18.38
CA THR A 39 -1.69 17.10 -18.67
C THR A 39 -1.96 17.04 -20.16
N ILE A 40 -2.99 16.28 -20.54
CA ILE A 40 -3.48 16.12 -21.91
C ILE A 40 -5.00 16.35 -21.88
N LEU A 41 -5.46 17.35 -22.59
CA LEU A 41 -6.89 17.70 -22.65
C LEU A 41 -7.63 16.85 -23.68
N THR A 42 -8.77 16.28 -23.27
CA THR A 42 -9.71 15.57 -24.14
C THR A 42 -10.98 16.39 -24.41
N ALA A 43 -11.35 17.26 -23.48
CA ALA A 43 -12.51 18.14 -23.59
C ALA A 43 -12.34 19.39 -22.73
N VAL A 44 -13.08 20.45 -23.05
CA VAL A 44 -13.29 21.60 -22.17
C VAL A 44 -14.76 21.61 -21.74
N THR A 45 -15.01 21.73 -20.42
CA THR A 45 -16.36 21.78 -19.89
C THR A 45 -16.65 23.16 -19.29
N SER A 46 -17.87 23.64 -19.53
CA SER A 46 -18.45 24.76 -18.81
C SER A 46 -19.38 24.20 -17.75
N GLN A 47 -18.95 24.24 -16.50
CA GLN A 47 -19.70 23.64 -15.39
C GLN A 47 -19.47 24.38 -14.06
N HIS A 48 -20.42 24.23 -13.16
CA HIS A 48 -20.34 24.69 -11.78
C HIS A 48 -20.95 23.63 -10.83
N ASN A 49 -21.05 23.92 -9.53
CA ASN A 49 -21.54 22.95 -8.54
C ASN A 49 -22.90 22.31 -8.86
N GLY A 50 -23.81 23.06 -9.48
CA GLY A 50 -25.19 22.62 -9.74
C GLY A 50 -25.46 22.10 -11.15
N ALA A 51 -24.61 22.39 -12.14
CA ALA A 51 -24.88 22.02 -13.52
C ALA A 51 -23.64 21.93 -14.41
N VAL A 52 -23.76 21.15 -15.47
CA VAL A 52 -22.89 21.17 -16.66
C VAL A 52 -23.65 21.91 -17.75
N LEU A 53 -23.08 23.00 -18.24
CA LEU A 53 -23.71 23.88 -19.26
C LEU A 53 -23.29 23.49 -20.68
N ALA A 54 -22.02 23.06 -20.83
CA ALA A 54 -21.47 22.64 -22.11
C ALA A 54 -20.30 21.70 -21.95
N VAL A 55 -20.13 20.80 -22.91
CA VAL A 55 -18.95 19.92 -23.07
C VAL A 55 -18.49 20.09 -24.52
N ALA A 56 -17.25 20.53 -24.70
CA ALA A 56 -16.63 20.70 -26.02
C ALA A 56 -15.42 19.76 -26.12
N PRO A 57 -15.48 18.67 -26.89
CA PRO A 57 -14.31 17.81 -27.15
C PRO A 57 -13.20 18.64 -27.83
N VAL A 58 -11.94 18.33 -27.50
CA VAL A 58 -10.82 18.82 -28.32
C VAL A 58 -10.79 18.05 -29.63
N THR A 59 -10.33 18.70 -30.70
CA THR A 59 -10.23 18.01 -31.99
C THR A 59 -9.20 16.85 -31.91
N PRO A 60 -9.41 15.74 -32.63
CA PRO A 60 -8.41 14.66 -32.71
C PRO A 60 -7.02 15.15 -33.12
N ALA A 61 -6.94 16.16 -34.00
CA ALA A 61 -5.65 16.78 -34.38
C ALA A 61 -4.96 17.45 -33.20
N MET A 62 -5.71 18.16 -32.34
CA MET A 62 -5.14 18.78 -31.14
C MET A 62 -4.72 17.74 -30.11
N LEU A 63 -5.54 16.69 -29.89
CA LEU A 63 -5.15 15.58 -29.00
C LEU A 63 -3.87 14.92 -29.48
N LYS A 64 -3.76 14.62 -30.78
CA LYS A 64 -2.55 14.06 -31.36
C LYS A 64 -1.34 14.98 -31.12
N SER A 65 -1.48 16.27 -31.35
CA SER A 65 -0.43 17.25 -31.16
C SER A 65 0.07 17.31 -29.70
N GLN A 66 -0.83 17.22 -28.71
CA GLN A 66 -0.45 17.15 -27.29
C GLN A 66 0.35 15.87 -26.98
N LEU A 67 -0.10 14.71 -27.50
CA LEU A 67 0.59 13.42 -27.32
C LEU A 67 1.96 13.43 -27.99
N ASP A 68 2.08 13.95 -29.21
CA ASP A 68 3.34 14.06 -29.95
C ASP A 68 4.35 14.97 -29.21
N ALA A 69 3.86 16.09 -28.63
CA ALA A 69 4.71 17.02 -27.89
C ALA A 69 5.33 16.37 -26.65
N LEU A 70 4.57 15.56 -25.92
CA LEU A 70 5.04 14.86 -24.72
C LEU A 70 5.88 13.61 -25.02
N THR A 71 5.81 13.09 -26.24
CA THR A 71 6.64 11.96 -26.70
C THR A 71 7.80 12.38 -27.60
N ALA A 72 8.01 13.68 -27.79
CA ALA A 72 9.15 14.19 -28.54
C ALA A 72 10.48 13.72 -27.95
N ALA A 73 11.51 13.62 -28.80
CA ALA A 73 12.82 13.15 -28.37
C ALA A 73 13.36 13.96 -27.17
N GLY A 74 13.85 13.25 -26.17
CA GLY A 74 14.39 13.84 -24.94
C GLY A 74 13.36 14.19 -23.87
N GLN A 75 12.05 14.01 -24.13
CA GLN A 75 11.03 14.18 -23.08
C GLN A 75 10.99 12.96 -22.15
N PRO A 76 10.80 13.16 -20.83
CA PRO A 76 10.65 12.05 -19.90
C PRO A 76 9.31 11.32 -20.13
N LEU A 77 9.36 9.99 -20.16
CA LEU A 77 8.16 9.16 -20.31
C LEU A 77 7.49 8.92 -18.96
N PRO A 78 6.16 8.76 -18.93
CA PRO A 78 5.42 8.54 -17.70
C PRO A 78 5.59 7.11 -17.16
N ALA A 79 5.58 6.98 -15.84
CA ALA A 79 5.45 5.69 -15.15
C ALA A 79 3.98 5.21 -15.07
N ALA A 80 3.03 6.16 -15.07
CA ALA A 80 1.61 5.87 -15.06
C ALA A 80 0.83 6.92 -15.87
N ILE A 81 -0.26 6.47 -16.48
CA ILE A 81 -1.23 7.31 -17.20
C ILE A 81 -2.59 7.16 -16.52
N LYS A 82 -3.15 8.26 -16.03
CA LYS A 82 -4.54 8.32 -15.56
C LYS A 82 -5.40 8.90 -16.68
N ILE A 83 -6.49 8.21 -17.00
CA ILE A 83 -7.47 8.61 -18.02
C ILE A 83 -8.81 8.87 -17.32
N GLY A 84 -9.38 10.06 -17.52
CA GLY A 84 -10.72 10.45 -17.05
C GLY A 84 -11.69 10.65 -18.20
N LEU A 85 -12.38 11.80 -18.25
CA LEU A 85 -13.38 12.09 -19.25
C LEU A 85 -12.83 12.01 -20.68
N ILE A 86 -13.53 11.24 -21.53
CA ILE A 86 -13.40 11.22 -22.98
C ILE A 86 -14.79 11.51 -23.54
N ALA A 87 -14.95 12.63 -24.24
CA ALA A 87 -16.27 13.15 -24.56
C ALA A 87 -16.88 12.58 -25.86
N ASP A 88 -16.07 12.07 -26.80
CA ASP A 88 -16.55 11.55 -28.08
C ASP A 88 -15.73 10.35 -28.59
N GLN A 89 -16.31 9.66 -29.55
CA GLN A 89 -15.74 8.44 -30.14
C GLN A 89 -14.46 8.70 -30.95
N ALA A 90 -14.33 9.84 -31.63
CA ALA A 90 -13.15 10.13 -32.45
C ALA A 90 -11.91 10.34 -31.57
N THR A 91 -12.06 11.07 -30.46
CA THR A 91 -11.05 11.23 -29.43
C THR A 91 -10.68 9.90 -28.80
N LEU A 92 -11.68 9.07 -28.46
CA LEU A 92 -11.48 7.73 -27.90
C LEU A 92 -10.68 6.82 -28.83
N ALA A 93 -11.09 6.74 -30.11
CA ALA A 93 -10.43 5.89 -31.10
C ALA A 93 -8.95 6.27 -31.29
N LEU A 94 -8.66 7.57 -31.45
CA LEU A 94 -7.29 8.08 -31.57
C LEU A 94 -6.46 7.75 -30.32
N LEU A 95 -7.01 7.97 -29.12
CA LEU A 95 -6.33 7.69 -27.88
C LEU A 95 -6.03 6.20 -27.73
N CYS A 96 -6.97 5.30 -28.06
CA CYS A 96 -6.76 3.86 -27.99
C CYS A 96 -5.67 3.39 -28.97
N ASP A 97 -5.65 3.91 -30.19
CA ASP A 97 -4.63 3.59 -31.18
C ASP A 97 -3.25 4.07 -30.76
N TRP A 98 -3.19 5.24 -30.13
CA TRP A 98 -1.94 5.77 -29.58
C TRP A 98 -1.48 4.94 -28.38
N LEU A 99 -2.35 4.66 -27.39
CA LEU A 99 -2.04 3.86 -26.20
C LEU A 99 -1.54 2.45 -26.54
N ARG A 100 -2.14 1.81 -27.57
CA ARG A 100 -1.74 0.48 -28.01
C ARG A 100 -0.28 0.48 -28.48
N ARG A 101 0.10 1.45 -29.30
CA ARG A 101 1.49 1.62 -29.77
C ARG A 101 2.42 2.00 -28.64
N PHE A 102 2.01 2.90 -27.76
CA PHE A 102 2.81 3.35 -26.64
C PHE A 102 3.08 2.21 -25.64
N LYS A 103 2.07 1.39 -25.34
CA LYS A 103 2.20 0.23 -24.44
C LYS A 103 3.11 -0.88 -25.02
N GLN A 104 3.18 -1.01 -26.34
CA GLN A 104 4.15 -1.92 -26.97
C GLN A 104 5.61 -1.46 -26.74
N GLN A 105 5.84 -0.16 -26.71
CA GLN A 105 7.16 0.43 -26.45
C GLN A 105 7.48 0.50 -24.96
N GLN A 106 6.46 0.65 -24.12
CA GLN A 106 6.54 0.78 -22.65
C GLN A 106 5.62 -0.26 -21.97
N PRO A 107 5.97 -1.57 -21.97
CA PRO A 107 5.07 -2.63 -21.47
C PRO A 107 4.75 -2.51 -19.97
N GLN A 108 5.60 -1.82 -19.20
CA GLN A 108 5.45 -1.68 -17.75
C GLN A 108 4.59 -0.46 -17.35
N ILE A 109 4.11 0.33 -18.33
CA ILE A 109 3.29 1.52 -18.04
C ILE A 109 1.97 1.12 -17.38
N TRP A 110 1.61 1.80 -16.31
CA TRP A 110 0.30 1.66 -15.71
C TRP A 110 -0.74 2.51 -16.44
N ILE A 111 -1.85 1.91 -16.87
CA ILE A 111 -3.01 2.61 -17.43
C ILE A 111 -4.17 2.49 -16.44
N ILE A 112 -4.50 3.62 -15.81
CA ILE A 112 -5.59 3.76 -14.83
C ILE A 112 -6.73 4.50 -15.50
N VAL A 113 -7.93 3.91 -15.53
CA VAL A 113 -9.12 4.53 -16.13
C VAL A 113 -10.15 4.81 -15.03
N ASP A 114 -10.49 6.10 -14.87
CA ASP A 114 -11.66 6.55 -14.09
C ASP A 114 -12.80 6.80 -15.10
N PRO A 115 -13.81 5.92 -15.19
CA PRO A 115 -14.75 5.91 -16.31
C PRO A 115 -15.87 6.94 -16.11
N VAL A 116 -15.47 8.21 -16.07
CA VAL A 116 -16.39 9.33 -15.83
C VAL A 116 -17.40 9.45 -16.95
N GLN A 117 -18.66 9.08 -16.69
CA GLN A 117 -19.78 9.20 -17.63
C GLN A 117 -20.74 10.34 -17.26
N VAL A 118 -20.93 10.54 -15.97
CA VAL A 118 -21.89 11.48 -15.40
C VAL A 118 -21.19 12.36 -14.38
N ALA A 119 -21.46 13.65 -14.43
CA ALA A 119 -20.99 14.59 -13.40
C ALA A 119 -21.67 14.30 -12.05
N SER A 120 -21.07 14.72 -10.94
CA SER A 120 -21.70 14.64 -9.61
C SER A 120 -23.03 15.38 -9.50
N SER A 121 -23.32 16.30 -10.43
CA SER A 121 -24.63 16.98 -10.57
C SER A 121 -25.70 16.14 -11.27
N GLY A 122 -25.39 14.92 -11.73
CA GLY A 122 -26.28 14.07 -12.51
C GLY A 122 -26.29 14.37 -14.02
N ALA A 123 -25.56 15.38 -14.47
CA ALA A 123 -25.50 15.73 -15.91
C ALA A 123 -24.59 14.74 -16.67
N VAL A 124 -25.06 14.27 -17.81
CA VAL A 124 -24.30 13.40 -18.71
C VAL A 124 -23.16 14.19 -19.35
N LEU A 125 -21.94 13.68 -19.22
CA LEU A 125 -20.72 14.29 -19.77
C LEU A 125 -20.31 13.68 -21.11
N GLN A 126 -20.77 12.46 -21.39
CA GLN A 126 -20.46 11.74 -22.62
C GLN A 126 -21.57 10.73 -22.96
N HIS A 127 -21.68 10.39 -24.24
CA HIS A 127 -22.72 9.48 -24.77
C HIS A 127 -22.13 8.20 -25.41
N LEU A 128 -20.92 7.81 -25.01
CA LEU A 128 -20.28 6.60 -25.52
C LEU A 128 -20.99 5.35 -24.98
N SER A 129 -21.30 4.43 -25.85
CA SER A 129 -21.88 3.14 -25.50
C SER A 129 -20.85 2.20 -24.85
N PRO A 130 -21.26 1.17 -24.11
CA PRO A 130 -20.35 0.15 -23.59
C PRO A 130 -19.45 -0.48 -24.66
N SER A 131 -19.99 -0.73 -25.86
CA SER A 131 -19.22 -1.30 -26.96
C SER A 131 -18.12 -0.38 -27.50
N GLU A 132 -18.35 0.93 -27.48
CA GLU A 132 -17.34 1.92 -27.88
C GLU A 132 -16.19 2.00 -26.89
N PHE A 133 -16.42 1.69 -25.59
CA PHE A 133 -15.37 1.62 -24.57
C PHE A 133 -14.48 0.38 -24.64
N LEU A 134 -14.91 -0.72 -25.29
CA LEU A 134 -14.16 -1.98 -25.33
C LEU A 134 -12.66 -1.82 -25.71
N PRO A 135 -12.29 -1.00 -26.73
CA PRO A 135 -10.88 -0.82 -27.08
C PRO A 135 -10.03 -0.20 -25.94
N LEU A 136 -10.63 0.66 -25.12
CA LEU A 136 -9.94 1.25 -23.95
C LEU A 136 -9.87 0.27 -22.79
N LEU A 137 -10.97 -0.46 -22.52
CA LEU A 137 -11.00 -1.49 -21.47
C LEU A 137 -9.94 -2.57 -21.68
N ALA A 138 -9.72 -3.00 -22.92
CA ALA A 138 -8.68 -3.97 -23.28
C ALA A 138 -7.24 -3.47 -22.99
N LEU A 139 -7.02 -2.18 -22.85
CA LEU A 139 -5.73 -1.58 -22.53
C LEU A 139 -5.58 -1.22 -21.06
N THR A 140 -6.67 -1.32 -20.28
CA THR A 140 -6.76 -0.84 -18.90
C THR A 140 -6.11 -1.82 -17.92
N ASP A 141 -5.16 -1.35 -17.13
CA ASP A 141 -4.57 -2.13 -16.04
C ASP A 141 -5.44 -2.03 -14.76
N VAL A 142 -5.92 -0.83 -14.44
CA VAL A 142 -6.82 -0.61 -13.29
C VAL A 142 -7.99 0.26 -13.69
N LEU A 143 -9.20 -0.24 -13.49
CA LEU A 143 -10.44 0.48 -13.67
C LEU A 143 -11.00 0.90 -12.30
N THR A 144 -11.44 2.17 -12.15
CA THR A 144 -11.91 2.69 -10.86
C THR A 144 -13.37 3.17 -10.89
N PRO A 145 -14.34 2.34 -11.24
CA PRO A 145 -15.73 2.71 -11.32
C PRO A 145 -16.37 2.89 -9.94
N ASN A 146 -17.43 3.71 -9.86
CA ASN A 146 -18.44 3.51 -8.83
C ASN A 146 -19.42 2.40 -9.25
N LYS A 147 -20.32 1.99 -8.35
CA LYS A 147 -21.28 0.92 -8.64
C LYS A 147 -22.12 1.18 -9.88
N HIS A 148 -22.61 2.40 -10.06
CA HIS A 148 -23.41 2.75 -11.23
C HIS A 148 -22.60 2.66 -12.53
N GLU A 149 -21.38 3.19 -12.52
CA GLU A 149 -20.46 3.11 -13.66
C GLU A 149 -20.08 1.67 -13.99
N LEU A 150 -19.95 0.81 -12.97
CA LEU A 150 -19.65 -0.62 -13.13
C LEU A 150 -20.71 -1.31 -13.98
N TRP A 151 -22.00 -1.12 -13.64
CA TRP A 151 -23.12 -1.73 -14.38
C TRP A 151 -23.30 -1.09 -15.75
N THR A 152 -23.20 0.23 -15.85
CA THR A 152 -23.36 0.93 -17.13
C THR A 152 -22.31 0.50 -18.15
N LEU A 153 -21.04 0.35 -17.73
CA LEU A 153 -19.98 -0.12 -18.62
C LEU A 153 -20.19 -1.57 -19.09
N ALA A 154 -20.78 -2.41 -18.25
CA ALA A 154 -21.12 -3.78 -18.62
C ALA A 154 -22.43 -3.90 -19.41
N GLY A 155 -23.16 -2.82 -19.61
CA GLY A 155 -24.47 -2.84 -20.27
C GLY A 155 -25.54 -3.58 -19.45
N LEU A 156 -25.40 -3.63 -18.12
CA LEU A 156 -26.28 -4.35 -17.21
C LEU A 156 -27.19 -3.37 -16.43
N PRO A 157 -28.39 -3.82 -16.01
CA PRO A 157 -29.25 -3.02 -15.15
C PRO A 157 -28.61 -2.83 -13.76
N ALA A 158 -28.96 -1.73 -13.07
CA ALA A 158 -28.35 -1.31 -11.81
C ALA A 158 -28.63 -2.23 -10.62
N ASP A 159 -29.55 -3.19 -10.75
CA ASP A 159 -29.90 -4.22 -9.78
C ASP A 159 -29.28 -5.59 -10.10
N ALA A 160 -28.51 -5.71 -11.19
CA ALA A 160 -27.79 -6.92 -11.51
C ALA A 160 -26.71 -7.23 -10.44
N GLU A 161 -26.36 -8.49 -10.29
CA GLU A 161 -25.26 -8.89 -9.43
C GLU A 161 -23.95 -8.23 -9.90
N ALA A 162 -23.25 -7.52 -9.02
CA ALA A 162 -21.99 -6.84 -9.33
C ALA A 162 -20.95 -7.80 -9.93
N GLN A 163 -21.02 -9.07 -9.55
CA GLN A 163 -20.20 -10.16 -10.06
C GLN A 163 -20.28 -10.30 -11.59
N LEU A 164 -21.48 -10.24 -12.18
CA LEU A 164 -21.67 -10.35 -13.63
C LEU A 164 -21.01 -9.19 -14.38
N ALA A 165 -21.08 -7.98 -13.81
CA ALA A 165 -20.41 -6.82 -14.38
C ALA A 165 -18.87 -6.96 -14.32
N VAL A 166 -18.34 -7.46 -13.21
CA VAL A 166 -16.91 -7.72 -13.04
C VAL A 166 -16.41 -8.76 -14.05
N GLU A 167 -17.13 -9.87 -14.22
CA GLU A 167 -16.79 -10.92 -15.19
C GLU A 167 -16.79 -10.39 -16.63
N TRP A 168 -17.78 -9.57 -16.97
CA TRP A 168 -17.86 -8.95 -18.29
C TRP A 168 -16.66 -8.00 -18.53
N LEU A 169 -16.31 -7.17 -17.56
CA LEU A 169 -15.18 -6.25 -17.66
C LEU A 169 -13.84 -6.99 -17.74
N PHE A 170 -13.71 -8.12 -17.05
CA PHE A 170 -12.54 -8.98 -17.17
C PHE A 170 -12.47 -9.64 -18.56
N ALA A 171 -13.59 -10.09 -19.10
CA ALA A 171 -13.66 -10.59 -20.46
C ALA A 171 -13.33 -9.51 -21.51
N ALA A 172 -13.64 -8.24 -21.22
CA ALA A 172 -13.25 -7.09 -22.04
C ALA A 172 -11.75 -6.74 -21.95
N GLY A 173 -10.98 -7.37 -21.04
CA GLY A 173 -9.52 -7.24 -20.92
C GLY A 173 -9.03 -6.39 -19.74
N VAL A 174 -9.91 -5.87 -18.90
CA VAL A 174 -9.51 -5.16 -17.67
C VAL A 174 -8.77 -6.11 -16.74
N LYS A 175 -7.65 -5.68 -16.16
CA LYS A 175 -6.83 -6.55 -15.29
C LYS A 175 -7.19 -6.45 -13.82
N ALA A 176 -7.59 -5.26 -13.37
CA ALA A 176 -7.98 -5.01 -11.99
C ALA A 176 -9.10 -3.97 -11.92
N ILE A 177 -10.01 -4.12 -10.94
CA ILE A 177 -11.15 -3.21 -10.75
C ILE A 177 -11.18 -2.80 -9.28
N TRP A 178 -11.21 -1.50 -9.02
CA TRP A 178 -11.53 -0.93 -7.71
C TRP A 178 -12.91 -0.30 -7.75
N CYS A 179 -13.92 -1.02 -7.26
CA CYS A 179 -15.29 -0.53 -7.24
C CYS A 179 -15.54 0.33 -5.99
N LYS A 180 -15.79 1.62 -6.22
CA LYS A 180 -16.08 2.62 -5.18
C LYS A 180 -17.54 2.54 -4.72
N ASP A 181 -17.81 2.68 -3.42
CA ASP A 181 -19.16 2.71 -2.84
C ASP A 181 -19.65 4.15 -2.58
N GLY A 182 -19.51 5.04 -3.56
CA GLY A 182 -19.80 6.46 -3.39
C GLY A 182 -21.27 6.81 -3.09
N HIS A 183 -22.23 5.98 -3.52
CA HIS A 183 -23.67 6.24 -3.49
C HIS A 183 -24.49 5.23 -2.67
N GLY A 184 -23.85 4.35 -1.89
CA GLY A 184 -24.52 3.39 -1.01
C GLY A 184 -25.31 4.09 0.10
N SER A 185 -26.27 3.38 0.72
CA SER A 185 -26.99 3.82 1.91
C SER A 185 -26.32 3.21 3.16
N GLY A 186 -26.09 4.00 4.20
CA GLY A 186 -25.51 3.53 5.45
C GLY A 186 -24.28 4.32 5.89
N ASP A 187 -23.84 4.07 7.14
CA ASP A 187 -22.74 4.80 7.78
C ASP A 187 -21.35 4.29 7.35
N MET A 188 -21.31 3.13 6.69
CA MET A 188 -20.08 2.51 6.20
C MET A 188 -20.05 2.49 4.68
N LEU A 189 -18.88 2.74 4.12
CA LEU A 189 -18.56 2.54 2.71
C LEU A 189 -17.85 1.20 2.54
N HIS A 190 -18.22 0.48 1.50
CA HIS A 190 -17.64 -0.81 1.14
C HIS A 190 -17.00 -0.72 -0.25
N GLU A 191 -15.69 -0.56 -0.30
CA GLU A 191 -14.94 -0.53 -1.56
C GLU A 191 -14.37 -1.92 -1.84
N HIS A 192 -14.62 -2.42 -3.04
CA HIS A 192 -14.24 -3.77 -3.45
C HIS A 192 -13.13 -3.75 -4.48
N PHE A 193 -12.09 -4.51 -4.23
CA PHE A 193 -11.03 -4.76 -5.20
C PHE A 193 -11.20 -6.14 -5.82
N TYR A 194 -11.21 -6.18 -7.14
CA TYR A 194 -11.27 -7.41 -7.93
C TYR A 194 -10.03 -7.50 -8.81
N LEU A 195 -9.42 -8.67 -8.86
CA LEU A 195 -8.25 -8.94 -9.70
C LEU A 195 -8.56 -10.07 -10.68
N HIS A 196 -8.25 -9.86 -11.95
CA HIS A 196 -8.40 -10.90 -12.98
C HIS A 196 -7.46 -12.07 -12.67
N PRO A 197 -7.94 -13.34 -12.66
CA PRO A 197 -7.10 -14.50 -12.31
C PRO A 197 -5.80 -14.61 -13.11
N ALA A 198 -5.85 -14.35 -14.44
CA ALA A 198 -4.66 -14.36 -15.27
C ALA A 198 -3.69 -13.19 -14.99
N ALA A 199 -4.14 -12.10 -14.36
CA ALA A 199 -3.29 -10.95 -14.05
C ALA A 199 -2.41 -11.18 -12.81
N THR A 200 -2.68 -12.20 -12.02
CA THR A 200 -1.82 -12.60 -10.88
C THR A 200 -0.38 -12.88 -11.31
N GLN A 201 -0.18 -13.39 -12.53
CA GLN A 201 1.16 -13.59 -13.09
C GLN A 201 1.81 -12.28 -13.57
N THR A 202 1.01 -11.30 -13.99
CA THR A 202 1.49 -9.98 -14.44
C THR A 202 1.91 -9.11 -13.26
N PHE A 203 1.22 -9.25 -12.13
CA PHE A 203 1.56 -8.58 -10.87
C PHE A 203 2.44 -9.50 -10.00
N LYS A 204 3.67 -9.78 -10.46
CA LYS A 204 4.62 -10.78 -9.93
C LYS A 204 4.93 -10.70 -8.44
N HIS A 205 4.47 -9.68 -7.74
CA HIS A 205 4.76 -9.42 -6.33
C HIS A 205 3.47 -9.14 -5.57
N TRP A 206 2.56 -10.12 -5.55
CA TRP A 206 1.37 -10.05 -4.69
C TRP A 206 1.75 -10.32 -3.23
N PRO A 207 1.29 -9.51 -2.25
CA PRO A 207 1.86 -9.51 -0.90
C PRO A 207 1.66 -10.78 -0.10
N THR A 208 0.73 -11.68 -0.40
CA THR A 208 0.58 -12.93 0.37
C THR A 208 -0.01 -14.08 -0.42
N GLN A 209 0.52 -15.30 -0.17
CA GLN A 209 -0.07 -16.58 -0.58
C GLN A 209 -1.53 -16.70 -0.08
N ALA A 210 -1.85 -16.14 1.08
CA ALA A 210 -3.19 -16.16 1.66
C ALA A 210 -4.21 -15.33 0.86
N LEU A 211 -3.83 -14.13 0.38
CA LEU A 211 -4.65 -13.37 -0.56
C LEU A 211 -4.78 -14.11 -1.90
N SER A 212 -3.68 -14.73 -2.38
CA SER A 212 -3.68 -15.56 -3.57
C SER A 212 -4.59 -16.78 -3.41
N ASN A 213 -4.61 -17.42 -2.26
CA ASN A 213 -5.47 -18.58 -1.98
C ASN A 213 -6.96 -18.21 -1.89
N ALA A 214 -7.28 -17.05 -1.34
CA ALA A 214 -8.64 -16.51 -1.33
C ALA A 214 -9.14 -16.17 -2.75
N LEU A 215 -8.24 -15.72 -3.64
CA LEU A 215 -8.50 -15.46 -5.06
C LEU A 215 -8.64 -16.75 -5.89
N LEU A 216 -7.87 -17.79 -5.56
CA LEU A 216 -7.83 -19.06 -6.29
C LEU A 216 -9.00 -20.00 -5.94
N ALA A 217 -9.80 -19.72 -4.92
CA ALA A 217 -10.95 -20.53 -4.52
C ALA A 217 -12.16 -20.46 -5.49
N GLY A 218 -11.98 -19.95 -6.69
CA GLY A 218 -12.82 -20.26 -7.86
C GLY A 218 -14.10 -19.45 -8.07
N ALA A 219 -14.33 -18.37 -7.32
CA ALA A 219 -15.32 -17.34 -7.67
C ALA A 219 -14.60 -15.98 -7.72
N PRO A 220 -14.99 -15.04 -8.59
CA PRO A 220 -14.50 -13.67 -8.51
C PRO A 220 -15.10 -12.94 -7.30
N GLN A 221 -14.80 -13.45 -6.12
CA GLN A 221 -15.01 -12.72 -4.87
C GLN A 221 -14.00 -11.59 -4.82
N SER A 222 -14.39 -10.46 -4.23
CA SER A 222 -13.47 -9.34 -4.08
C SER A 222 -12.21 -9.80 -3.36
N ALA A 223 -11.06 -9.54 -3.98
CA ALA A 223 -9.75 -9.89 -3.44
C ALA A 223 -9.46 -9.16 -2.13
N LEU A 224 -10.07 -7.99 -1.98
CA LEU A 224 -9.94 -7.13 -0.81
C LEU A 224 -11.24 -6.33 -0.66
N LEU A 225 -11.77 -6.30 0.55
CA LEU A 225 -12.85 -5.41 0.95
C LEU A 225 -12.28 -4.36 1.91
N LEU A 226 -12.41 -3.08 1.53
CA LEU A 226 -12.06 -1.96 2.36
C LEU A 226 -13.34 -1.34 2.93
N GLU A 227 -13.48 -1.38 4.25
CA GLU A 227 -14.56 -0.71 4.97
C GLU A 227 -14.04 0.60 5.57
N LYS A 228 -14.76 1.69 5.35
CA LYS A 228 -14.45 2.99 5.95
C LYS A 228 -15.72 3.74 6.34
N GLN A 229 -15.61 4.62 7.33
CA GLN A 229 -16.74 5.44 7.75
C GLN A 229 -17.13 6.41 6.64
N ARG A 230 -18.43 6.50 6.34
CA ARG A 230 -18.98 7.50 5.44
C ARG A 230 -18.90 8.87 6.10
N LEU A 231 -18.33 9.84 5.41
CA LEU A 231 -18.37 11.23 5.83
C LEU A 231 -19.63 11.89 5.26
N ILE A 232 -20.32 12.65 6.11
CA ILE A 232 -21.54 13.38 5.71
C ILE A 232 -21.12 14.60 4.90
N GLY A 233 -21.62 14.72 3.68
CA GLY A 233 -21.34 15.84 2.78
C GLY A 233 -21.49 15.46 1.32
N SER A 234 -21.43 16.46 0.46
CA SER A 234 -21.40 16.30 -0.99
C SER A 234 -20.12 16.92 -1.54
N TRP A 235 -19.28 16.13 -2.16
CA TRP A 235 -18.01 16.57 -2.73
C TRP A 235 -17.92 16.22 -4.20
N ARG A 236 -17.25 17.09 -4.97
CA ARG A 236 -16.96 16.86 -6.38
C ARG A 236 -15.53 16.42 -6.57
N GLY A 237 -15.27 15.66 -7.64
CA GLY A 237 -13.94 15.25 -8.04
C GLY A 237 -13.30 14.16 -7.15
N THR A 238 -14.08 13.48 -6.31
CA THR A 238 -13.59 12.37 -5.47
C THR A 238 -13.00 11.23 -6.30
N GLY A 239 -13.66 10.84 -7.41
CA GLY A 239 -13.17 9.84 -8.36
C GLY A 239 -11.84 10.26 -8.99
N CYS A 240 -11.79 11.49 -9.53
CA CYS A 240 -10.58 12.04 -10.13
C CYS A 240 -9.39 12.01 -9.14
N ARG A 241 -9.61 12.48 -7.90
CA ARG A 241 -8.56 12.51 -6.87
C ARG A 241 -8.09 11.11 -6.47
N PHE A 242 -9.01 10.16 -6.31
CA PHE A 242 -8.65 8.77 -6.02
C PHE A 242 -7.79 8.17 -7.15
N ALA A 243 -8.26 8.26 -8.39
CA ALA A 243 -7.56 7.68 -9.54
C ALA A 243 -6.19 8.32 -9.76
N THR A 244 -6.08 9.64 -9.53
CA THR A 244 -4.79 10.34 -9.61
C THR A 244 -3.86 9.97 -8.44
N ALA A 245 -4.37 9.87 -7.21
CA ALA A 245 -3.56 9.41 -6.08
C ALA A 245 -3.04 7.99 -6.30
N LEU A 246 -3.87 7.12 -6.90
CA LEU A 246 -3.45 5.78 -7.33
C LEU A 246 -2.33 5.85 -8.38
N ALA A 247 -2.45 6.69 -9.39
CA ALA A 247 -1.40 6.89 -10.39
C ALA A 247 -0.10 7.41 -9.76
N CYS A 248 -0.20 8.37 -8.83
CA CYS A 248 0.94 8.89 -8.08
C CYS A 248 1.63 7.80 -7.23
N ALA A 249 0.86 6.90 -6.63
CA ALA A 249 1.40 5.78 -5.85
C ALA A 249 2.09 4.76 -6.75
N LEU A 250 1.48 4.40 -7.88
CA LEU A 250 2.03 3.45 -8.86
C LEU A 250 3.24 4.01 -9.64
N ALA A 251 3.43 5.32 -9.65
CA ALA A 251 4.65 5.95 -10.17
C ALA A 251 5.85 5.85 -9.20
N GLN A 252 5.68 5.20 -8.06
CA GLN A 252 6.70 4.85 -7.09
C GLN A 252 6.86 3.31 -7.06
N PRO A 253 7.95 2.77 -6.49
CA PRO A 253 8.12 1.32 -6.34
C PRO A 253 7.14 0.76 -5.29
N MET A 254 5.86 0.70 -5.66
CA MET A 254 4.76 0.28 -4.79
C MET A 254 3.92 -0.79 -5.47
N LEU A 255 3.46 -1.76 -4.70
CA LEU A 255 2.56 -2.79 -5.18
C LEU A 255 1.14 -2.25 -5.35
N LEU A 256 0.38 -2.79 -6.30
CA LEU A 256 -0.98 -2.32 -6.59
C LEU A 256 -1.90 -2.31 -5.36
N PRO A 257 -1.94 -3.34 -4.49
CA PRO A 257 -2.77 -3.30 -3.28
C PRO A 257 -2.40 -2.18 -2.32
N ASP A 258 -1.10 -1.92 -2.15
CA ASP A 258 -0.61 -0.83 -1.31
C ASP A 258 -1.01 0.54 -1.88
N ALA A 259 -0.86 0.70 -3.20
CA ALA A 259 -1.24 1.92 -3.91
C ALA A 259 -2.75 2.21 -3.79
N LEU A 260 -3.59 1.18 -3.91
CA LEU A 260 -5.06 1.29 -3.78
C LEU A 260 -5.48 1.73 -2.38
N VAL A 261 -4.94 1.06 -1.37
CA VAL A 261 -5.26 1.37 0.03
C VAL A 261 -4.77 2.78 0.39
N LEU A 262 -3.57 3.14 -0.06
CA LEU A 262 -3.00 4.47 0.18
C LEU A 262 -3.80 5.58 -0.52
N ALA A 263 -4.25 5.35 -1.76
CA ALA A 263 -5.12 6.30 -2.48
C ALA A 263 -6.48 6.48 -1.80
N SER A 264 -7.06 5.39 -1.28
CA SER A 264 -8.31 5.45 -0.53
C SER A 264 -8.16 6.21 0.79
N LEU A 265 -7.07 5.99 1.52
CA LEU A 265 -6.76 6.71 2.75
C LEU A 265 -6.49 8.20 2.49
N TYR A 266 -5.73 8.53 1.44
CA TYR A 266 -5.51 9.91 0.99
C TYR A 266 -6.82 10.63 0.74
N LEU A 267 -7.73 10.02 -0.06
CA LEU A 267 -9.04 10.61 -0.33
C LEU A 267 -9.85 10.83 0.95
N GLN A 268 -9.87 9.86 1.87
CA GLN A 268 -10.56 9.97 3.16
C GLN A 268 -10.05 11.19 3.95
N GLN A 269 -8.74 11.38 4.01
CA GLN A 269 -8.13 12.51 4.71
C GLN A 269 -8.39 13.85 4.01
N CYS A 270 -8.45 13.88 2.68
CA CYS A 270 -8.87 15.06 1.93
C CYS A 270 -10.31 15.47 2.24
N LEU A 271 -11.21 14.50 2.39
CA LEU A 271 -12.61 14.74 2.73
C LEU A 271 -12.79 15.29 4.16
N GLN A 272 -11.92 14.92 5.08
CA GLN A 272 -11.92 15.41 6.47
C GLN A 272 -11.38 16.85 6.59
N ARG A 273 -10.68 17.35 5.58
CA ARG A 273 -10.05 18.67 5.57
C ARG A 273 -10.63 19.56 4.47
N PRO A 274 -11.88 20.00 4.57
CA PRO A 274 -12.46 20.87 3.55
C PRO A 274 -11.68 22.19 3.46
N ALA A 275 -11.22 22.54 2.27
CA ALA A 275 -10.35 23.69 2.06
C ALA A 275 -11.10 25.01 1.90
N SER A 276 -12.38 25.01 1.56
CA SER A 276 -13.12 26.27 1.28
C SER A 276 -14.63 26.09 1.30
N LYS A 277 -15.35 27.25 1.29
CA LYS A 277 -16.81 27.33 1.14
C LYS A 277 -17.32 26.82 -0.24
N LEU A 278 -16.43 26.50 -1.18
CA LEU A 278 -16.74 26.10 -2.55
C LEU A 278 -16.80 24.57 -2.76
N HIS A 279 -16.98 23.78 -1.71
CA HIS A 279 -16.99 22.30 -1.80
C HIS A 279 -15.69 21.70 -2.37
N GLN A 280 -14.58 22.43 -2.33
CA GLN A 280 -13.27 21.88 -2.67
C GLN A 280 -12.82 20.89 -1.60
N LEU A 281 -12.16 19.83 -2.05
CA LEU A 281 -11.48 18.90 -1.14
C LEU A 281 -10.21 19.54 -0.60
N GLY A 282 -9.91 19.25 0.67
CA GLY A 282 -8.68 19.68 1.32
C GLY A 282 -7.44 19.03 0.71
N ARG A 283 -6.27 19.47 1.15
CA ARG A 283 -4.97 18.87 0.85
C ARG A 283 -4.51 18.07 2.05
N ALA A 284 -4.11 16.83 1.83
CA ALA A 284 -3.70 15.93 2.90
C ALA A 284 -2.21 15.56 2.84
N GLY A 285 -1.59 15.65 1.66
CA GLY A 285 -0.29 15.04 1.40
C GLY A 285 -0.34 13.52 1.50
N TRP A 286 0.79 12.86 1.45
CA TRP A 286 0.84 11.42 1.71
C TRP A 286 0.35 11.13 3.13
N PRO A 287 -0.49 10.08 3.32
CA PRO A 287 -0.97 9.70 4.66
C PRO A 287 0.17 9.33 5.60
N LEU A 288 0.37 10.14 6.64
CA LEU A 288 1.43 9.97 7.65
C LEU A 288 0.87 9.67 9.04
N ALA A 289 -0.44 9.74 9.21
CA ALA A 289 -1.14 9.51 10.45
C ALA A 289 -2.48 8.86 10.16
N LEU A 290 -2.97 8.04 11.09
CA LEU A 290 -4.32 7.48 11.08
C LEU A 290 -5.13 8.15 12.18
N GLN A 291 -6.19 8.84 11.82
CA GLN A 291 -7.13 9.40 12.78
C GLN A 291 -8.16 8.33 13.22
N PRO A 292 -8.81 8.45 14.39
CA PRO A 292 -9.83 7.50 14.81
C PRO A 292 -10.97 7.32 13.78
N GLN A 293 -11.28 8.37 13.03
CA GLN A 293 -12.27 8.36 11.94
C GLN A 293 -11.74 7.78 10.62
N ASP A 294 -10.43 7.62 10.48
CA ASP A 294 -9.80 6.92 9.33
C ASP A 294 -9.93 5.39 9.47
N ARG A 295 -10.92 4.91 10.21
CA ARG A 295 -11.16 3.48 10.41
C ARG A 295 -11.33 2.78 9.08
N ILE A 296 -10.19 2.41 8.51
CA ILE A 296 -10.10 1.52 7.37
C ILE A 296 -10.04 0.11 7.95
N ARG A 297 -11.11 -0.64 7.78
CA ARG A 297 -11.11 -2.07 8.08
C ARG A 297 -10.87 -2.82 6.79
N LEU A 298 -9.82 -3.60 6.78
CA LEU A 298 -9.53 -4.52 5.70
C LEU A 298 -10.14 -5.87 6.09
N ARG A 299 -11.21 -6.27 5.42
CA ARG A 299 -11.73 -7.62 5.57
C ARG A 299 -10.95 -8.56 4.66
N GLY A 300 -10.27 -9.48 5.27
CA GLY A 300 -9.53 -10.56 4.67
C GLY A 300 -9.51 -11.75 5.64
N PRO A 301 -8.64 -12.71 5.46
CA PRO A 301 -8.53 -13.90 6.33
C PRO A 301 -8.32 -13.60 7.83
N LEU A 302 -7.92 -12.36 8.19
CA LEU A 302 -7.77 -11.91 9.59
C LEU A 302 -9.07 -11.42 10.24
N ALA A 303 -10.19 -11.41 9.55
CA ALA A 303 -11.46 -10.86 10.06
C ALA A 303 -11.97 -11.50 11.38
N GLY A 304 -11.48 -12.68 11.75
CA GLY A 304 -11.78 -13.32 13.04
C GLY A 304 -10.90 -12.88 14.21
N ALA A 305 -9.76 -12.25 13.94
CA ALA A 305 -8.78 -11.86 14.95
C ALA A 305 -9.12 -10.52 15.65
N GLU A 306 -10.01 -9.72 15.06
CA GLU A 306 -10.39 -8.40 15.61
C GLU A 306 -11.07 -8.46 16.98
N GLN A 307 -11.69 -9.59 17.35
CA GLN A 307 -12.45 -9.70 18.59
C GLN A 307 -11.57 -9.98 19.83
N SER A 308 -10.32 -10.41 19.65
CA SER A 308 -9.46 -10.80 20.78
C SER A 308 -8.56 -9.70 21.32
N SER A 309 -8.42 -8.56 20.63
CA SER A 309 -7.37 -7.57 20.94
C SER A 309 -7.87 -6.15 21.26
N ALA A 310 -9.04 -6.00 21.88
CA ALA A 310 -9.51 -4.67 22.32
C ALA A 310 -8.46 -3.91 23.18
N THR A 311 -7.60 -4.64 23.89
CA THR A 311 -6.53 -4.09 24.75
C THR A 311 -5.13 -4.06 24.11
N GLY A 312 -4.93 -4.70 22.92
CA GLY A 312 -3.62 -4.88 22.29
C GLY A 312 -2.71 -5.85 23.04
N TYR A 313 -1.52 -6.10 22.47
CA TYR A 313 -0.50 -6.97 23.07
C TYR A 313 0.35 -6.23 24.08
N ALA A 314 0.97 -6.97 25.02
CA ALA A 314 1.84 -6.40 26.03
C ALA A 314 2.96 -5.55 25.39
N PRO A 315 3.27 -4.37 25.91
CA PRO A 315 4.32 -3.51 25.35
C PRO A 315 5.72 -4.11 25.56
N LEU A 316 6.67 -3.67 24.74
CA LEU A 316 8.08 -3.97 24.96
C LEU A 316 8.55 -3.32 26.26
N GLN A 317 9.47 -3.97 26.97
CA GLN A 317 10.07 -3.42 28.19
C GLN A 317 11.03 -2.27 27.87
N GLN A 318 11.70 -2.34 26.71
CA GLN A 318 12.60 -1.30 26.21
C GLN A 318 12.63 -1.30 24.68
N ALA A 319 13.14 -0.20 24.09
CA ALA A 319 13.31 -0.10 22.65
C ALA A 319 14.27 -1.20 22.14
N PRO A 320 13.96 -1.87 21.02
CA PRO A 320 14.78 -2.99 20.52
C PRO A 320 16.24 -2.63 20.21
N GLY A 321 16.51 -1.41 19.71
CA GLY A 321 17.86 -1.01 19.33
C GLY A 321 18.42 -1.87 18.20
N ILE A 322 19.65 -2.38 18.36
CA ILE A 322 20.19 -3.42 17.48
C ILE A 322 19.50 -4.73 17.83
N TYR A 323 18.85 -5.33 16.85
CA TYR A 323 17.99 -6.50 17.01
C TYR A 323 18.48 -7.66 16.12
N PRO A 324 19.44 -8.48 16.59
CA PRO A 324 19.92 -9.64 15.85
C PRO A 324 18.82 -10.69 15.65
N VAL A 325 18.80 -11.28 14.45
CA VAL A 325 18.02 -12.47 14.13
C VAL A 325 19.00 -13.63 13.94
N VAL A 326 19.00 -14.56 14.88
CA VAL A 326 19.95 -15.68 14.96
C VAL A 326 19.25 -17.01 14.71
N SER A 327 20.02 -18.04 14.29
CA SER A 327 19.48 -19.36 13.95
C SER A 327 19.80 -20.43 15.00
N HIS A 328 20.79 -20.18 15.85
CA HIS A 328 21.31 -21.15 16.79
C HIS A 328 21.43 -20.58 18.20
N PHE A 329 21.30 -21.47 19.20
CA PHE A 329 21.43 -21.09 20.59
C PHE A 329 22.82 -20.52 20.93
N SER A 330 23.91 -21.05 20.33
CA SER A 330 25.27 -20.50 20.52
C SER A 330 25.36 -19.03 20.12
N GLN A 331 24.78 -18.65 18.96
CA GLN A 331 24.72 -17.25 18.51
C GLN A 331 23.92 -16.38 19.48
N LEU A 332 22.82 -16.90 20.05
CA LEU A 332 22.06 -16.19 21.08
C LEU A 332 22.93 -15.85 22.29
N VAL A 333 23.78 -16.77 22.73
CA VAL A 333 24.72 -16.56 23.86
C VAL A 333 25.73 -15.46 23.52
N GLU A 334 26.32 -15.49 22.32
CA GLU A 334 27.30 -14.50 21.87
C GLU A 334 26.70 -13.08 21.77
N VAL A 335 25.49 -12.93 21.18
CA VAL A 335 24.83 -11.62 21.10
C VAL A 335 24.42 -11.10 22.47
N ALA A 336 24.01 -11.98 23.40
CA ALA A 336 23.67 -11.59 24.76
C ALA A 336 24.93 -11.12 25.55
N ALA A 337 26.08 -11.76 25.34
CA ALA A 337 27.35 -11.35 25.93
C ALA A 337 27.80 -9.95 25.49
N ALA A 338 27.42 -9.52 24.27
CA ALA A 338 27.61 -8.16 23.78
C ALA A 338 26.67 -7.10 24.42
N GLY A 339 25.80 -7.49 25.36
CA GLY A 339 24.83 -6.59 25.97
C GLY A 339 23.61 -6.28 25.09
N VAL A 340 23.34 -7.10 24.07
CA VAL A 340 22.11 -6.99 23.27
C VAL A 340 20.93 -7.50 24.09
N HIS A 341 19.86 -6.69 24.18
CA HIS A 341 18.70 -7.04 25.00
C HIS A 341 17.53 -7.62 24.21
N THR A 342 17.44 -7.36 22.89
CA THR A 342 16.36 -7.86 22.04
C THR A 342 16.92 -8.76 20.96
N VAL A 343 16.47 -10.01 20.92
CA VAL A 343 16.97 -11.02 19.97
C VAL A 343 15.81 -11.83 19.43
N GLN A 344 15.86 -12.19 18.14
CA GLN A 344 14.93 -13.15 17.54
C GLN A 344 15.67 -14.47 17.27
N LEU A 345 15.10 -15.57 17.74
CA LEU A 345 15.59 -16.90 17.42
C LEU A 345 14.71 -17.50 16.30
N ARG A 346 15.34 -17.71 15.13
CA ARG A 346 14.69 -18.18 13.91
C ARG A 346 15.27 -19.53 13.48
N VAL A 347 14.74 -20.62 14.05
CA VAL A 347 15.15 -21.98 13.73
C VAL A 347 14.34 -22.50 12.55
N LYS A 348 15.00 -22.86 11.45
CA LYS A 348 14.33 -23.38 10.24
C LYS A 348 14.62 -24.84 9.93
N THR A 349 15.59 -25.45 10.61
CA THR A 349 16.05 -26.81 10.34
C THR A 349 16.09 -27.62 11.62
N GLY A 350 15.94 -28.93 11.51
CA GLY A 350 15.95 -29.85 12.63
C GLY A 350 14.67 -30.67 12.79
N THR A 351 14.70 -31.69 13.60
CA THR A 351 13.53 -32.48 13.98
C THR A 351 12.66 -31.72 14.99
N ALA A 352 11.39 -32.08 15.15
CA ALA A 352 10.51 -31.49 16.16
C ALA A 352 11.08 -31.59 17.59
N VAL A 353 11.79 -32.69 17.91
CA VAL A 353 12.44 -32.88 19.22
C VAL A 353 13.60 -31.90 19.40
N GLN A 354 14.46 -31.77 18.38
CA GLN A 354 15.58 -30.83 18.41
C GLN A 354 15.11 -29.37 18.50
N LEU A 355 14.10 -29.01 17.72
CA LEU A 355 13.48 -27.69 17.79
C LEU A 355 12.99 -27.39 19.20
N ARG A 356 12.19 -28.29 19.79
CA ARG A 356 11.67 -28.13 21.16
C ARG A 356 12.78 -27.97 22.19
N GLN A 357 13.82 -28.78 22.12
CA GLN A 357 14.98 -28.70 23.03
C GLN A 357 15.70 -27.35 22.88
N GLN A 358 15.93 -26.91 21.65
CA GLN A 358 16.61 -25.64 21.38
C GLN A 358 15.79 -24.44 21.87
N LEU A 359 14.49 -24.42 21.62
CA LEU A 359 13.59 -23.36 22.08
C LEU A 359 13.49 -23.35 23.62
N HIS A 360 13.40 -24.52 24.26
CA HIS A 360 13.35 -24.61 25.72
C HIS A 360 14.62 -24.03 26.35
N ALA A 361 15.82 -24.43 25.85
CA ALA A 361 17.09 -23.89 26.32
C ALA A 361 17.21 -22.38 26.12
N ALA A 362 16.81 -21.90 24.94
CA ALA A 362 16.84 -20.47 24.59
C ALA A 362 15.90 -19.62 25.46
N ILE A 363 14.68 -20.10 25.72
CA ILE A 363 13.71 -19.42 26.57
C ILE A 363 14.17 -19.36 28.02
N ALA A 364 14.72 -20.46 28.54
CA ALA A 364 15.30 -20.50 29.89
C ALA A 364 16.47 -19.51 30.01
N PHE A 365 17.40 -19.52 29.06
CA PHE A 365 18.51 -18.57 28.98
C PHE A 365 18.01 -17.11 28.89
N GLY A 366 17.02 -16.84 28.02
CA GLY A 366 16.45 -15.51 27.85
C GLY A 366 15.83 -14.96 29.14
N ARG A 367 15.15 -15.81 29.93
CA ARG A 367 14.62 -15.44 31.25
C ARG A 367 15.72 -15.12 32.25
N GLN A 368 16.75 -15.98 32.31
CA GLN A 368 17.87 -15.79 33.23
C GLN A 368 18.63 -14.49 32.96
N HIS A 369 18.78 -14.11 31.69
CA HIS A 369 19.51 -12.92 31.25
C HIS A 369 18.60 -11.72 30.95
N GLN A 370 17.30 -11.80 31.28
CA GLN A 370 16.30 -10.73 31.08
C GLN A 370 16.24 -10.22 29.62
N LEU A 371 16.39 -11.13 28.64
CA LEU A 371 16.32 -10.80 27.23
C LEU A 371 14.87 -10.67 26.76
N GLN A 372 14.62 -9.72 25.87
CA GLN A 372 13.44 -9.68 25.03
C GLN A 372 13.59 -10.68 23.89
N LEU A 373 13.45 -11.97 24.20
CA LEU A 373 13.64 -13.06 23.25
C LEU A 373 12.35 -13.36 22.50
N PHE A 374 12.33 -13.10 21.20
CA PHE A 374 11.22 -13.44 20.31
C PHE A 374 11.50 -14.76 19.59
N ILE A 375 10.55 -15.69 19.65
CA ILE A 375 10.58 -16.94 18.89
C ILE A 375 9.91 -16.69 17.55
N ASN A 376 10.60 -17.01 16.44
CA ASN A 376 10.06 -16.82 15.10
C ASN A 376 9.16 -17.98 14.68
N ASP A 377 7.95 -17.71 14.17
CA ASP A 377 6.94 -18.62 13.59
C ASP A 377 6.35 -19.66 14.56
N HIS A 378 7.12 -20.28 15.43
CA HIS A 378 6.71 -21.40 16.29
C HIS A 378 5.86 -20.95 17.50
N TRP A 379 4.75 -20.26 17.23
CA TRP A 379 3.90 -19.64 18.25
C TRP A 379 3.36 -20.64 19.30
N HIS A 380 2.94 -21.85 18.87
CA HIS A 380 2.42 -22.87 19.78
C HIS A 380 3.47 -23.32 20.81
N LEU A 381 4.74 -23.51 20.43
CA LEU A 381 5.82 -23.81 21.35
C LEU A 381 6.19 -22.58 22.21
N ALA A 382 6.13 -21.38 21.64
CA ALA A 382 6.35 -20.15 22.39
C ALA A 382 5.32 -19.97 23.51
N VAL A 383 4.04 -20.25 23.25
CA VAL A 383 2.96 -20.26 24.25
C VAL A 383 3.22 -21.35 25.30
N GLU A 384 3.43 -22.58 24.88
CA GLU A 384 3.62 -23.74 25.75
C GLU A 384 4.82 -23.57 26.71
N LEU A 385 5.96 -23.08 26.19
CA LEU A 385 7.19 -22.90 26.95
C LEU A 385 7.26 -21.56 27.68
N GLY A 386 6.26 -20.69 27.48
CA GLY A 386 6.15 -19.38 28.10
C GLY A 386 7.28 -18.44 27.68
N ALA A 387 7.47 -18.23 26.38
CA ALA A 387 8.46 -17.30 25.85
C ALA A 387 8.15 -15.84 26.24
N TYR A 388 9.11 -14.94 26.04
CA TYR A 388 8.89 -13.49 26.17
C TYR A 388 7.92 -12.97 25.09
N GLY A 389 8.07 -13.46 23.86
CA GLY A 389 7.21 -13.10 22.74
C GLY A 389 7.40 -13.99 21.53
N VAL A 390 6.54 -13.77 20.55
CA VAL A 390 6.58 -14.44 19.24
C VAL A 390 6.66 -13.40 18.13
N HIS A 391 7.39 -13.70 17.06
CA HIS A 391 7.42 -12.92 15.84
C HIS A 391 6.82 -13.73 14.69
N LEU A 392 5.84 -13.16 14.01
CA LEU A 392 5.11 -13.82 12.91
C LEU A 392 5.34 -13.08 11.58
N GLY A 393 5.63 -13.86 10.54
CA GLY A 393 5.48 -13.43 9.16
C GLY A 393 4.01 -13.39 8.75
N GLN A 394 3.70 -12.85 7.57
CA GLN A 394 2.32 -12.75 7.10
C GLN A 394 1.66 -14.12 6.91
N GLU A 395 2.40 -15.11 6.42
CA GLU A 395 1.89 -16.47 6.20
C GLU A 395 1.51 -17.13 7.54
N ASP A 396 2.35 -16.98 8.56
CA ASP A 396 2.14 -17.56 9.88
C ASP A 396 1.05 -16.81 10.66
N LEU A 397 0.93 -15.49 10.43
CA LEU A 397 -0.08 -14.65 11.08
C LEU A 397 -1.51 -15.12 10.78
N PHE A 398 -1.77 -15.63 9.56
CA PHE A 398 -3.08 -16.14 9.16
C PHE A 398 -3.42 -17.50 9.75
N SER A 399 -2.43 -18.29 10.13
CA SER A 399 -2.59 -19.63 10.68
C SER A 399 -2.48 -19.68 12.21
N ALA A 400 -1.96 -18.62 12.83
CA ALA A 400 -1.75 -18.55 14.27
C ALA A 400 -3.05 -18.32 15.05
N ASP A 401 -3.15 -18.95 16.21
CA ASP A 401 -4.18 -18.61 17.21
C ASP A 401 -3.72 -17.36 17.99
N LEU A 402 -4.11 -16.21 17.46
CA LEU A 402 -3.79 -14.90 18.03
C LEU A 402 -4.41 -14.71 19.43
N ALA A 403 -5.55 -15.35 19.70
CA ALA A 403 -6.19 -15.32 21.01
C ALA A 403 -5.35 -16.10 22.05
N ALA A 404 -4.86 -17.28 21.70
CA ALA A 404 -3.97 -18.06 22.56
C ALA A 404 -2.68 -17.30 22.89
N ILE A 405 -2.07 -16.64 21.90
CA ILE A 405 -0.86 -15.81 22.08
C ILE A 405 -1.16 -14.65 23.06
N HIS A 406 -2.28 -13.97 22.87
CA HIS A 406 -2.70 -12.85 23.71
C HIS A 406 -3.01 -13.31 25.17
N HIS A 407 -3.79 -14.40 25.35
CA HIS A 407 -4.12 -14.94 26.67
C HIS A 407 -2.89 -15.42 27.43
N ALA A 408 -1.89 -15.94 26.73
CA ALA A 408 -0.60 -16.33 27.33
C ALA A 408 0.24 -15.12 27.76
N GLY A 409 -0.17 -13.88 27.48
CA GLY A 409 0.55 -12.66 27.82
C GLY A 409 1.83 -12.45 27.00
N LEU A 410 1.99 -13.17 25.88
CA LEU A 410 3.15 -13.03 25.02
C LEU A 410 3.10 -11.71 24.25
N ARG A 411 4.27 -11.15 24.00
CA ARG A 411 4.43 -10.03 23.08
C ARG A 411 4.40 -10.53 21.64
N LEU A 412 3.79 -9.74 20.77
CA LEU A 412 3.64 -10.05 19.35
C LEU A 412 4.45 -9.07 18.51
N GLY A 413 5.37 -9.57 17.69
CA GLY A 413 6.00 -8.86 16.59
C GLY A 413 5.43 -9.32 15.26
N ILE A 414 5.20 -8.39 14.32
CA ILE A 414 4.65 -8.70 13.00
C ILE A 414 5.54 -8.10 11.92
N SER A 415 5.94 -8.92 10.93
CA SER A 415 6.59 -8.44 9.70
C SER A 415 5.57 -7.88 8.72
N THR A 416 5.92 -6.75 8.09
CA THR A 416 5.10 -6.14 7.03
C THR A 416 5.96 -5.73 5.84
N HIS A 417 5.42 -5.89 4.61
CA HIS A 417 6.14 -5.65 3.35
C HIS A 417 5.55 -4.49 2.54
N GLY A 418 4.50 -3.83 3.03
CA GLY A 418 3.85 -2.72 2.36
C GLY A 418 2.75 -2.09 3.21
N TYR A 419 2.01 -1.15 2.63
CA TYR A 419 0.95 -0.42 3.34
C TYR A 419 -0.26 -1.29 3.71
N LEU A 420 -0.66 -2.21 2.84
CA LEU A 420 -1.77 -3.12 3.11
C LEU A 420 -1.51 -3.94 4.37
N GLU A 421 -0.36 -4.61 4.42
CA GLU A 421 0.04 -5.43 5.57
C GLU A 421 0.26 -4.58 6.83
N LEU A 422 0.83 -3.38 6.66
CA LEU A 422 0.99 -2.44 7.77
C LEU A 422 -0.35 -2.05 8.39
N LEU A 423 -1.34 -1.67 7.57
CA LEU A 423 -2.65 -1.26 8.08
C LEU A 423 -3.39 -2.43 8.75
N GLN A 424 -3.24 -3.65 8.26
CA GLN A 424 -3.75 -4.86 8.92
C GLN A 424 -3.05 -5.10 10.26
N ALA A 425 -1.72 -5.01 10.30
CA ALA A 425 -0.94 -5.21 11.53
C ALA A 425 -1.28 -4.15 12.60
N LEU A 426 -1.47 -2.88 12.21
CA LEU A 426 -1.86 -1.81 13.13
C LEU A 426 -3.20 -2.07 13.83
N GLN A 427 -4.15 -2.75 13.18
CA GLN A 427 -5.45 -3.11 13.77
C GLN A 427 -5.31 -4.12 14.91
N LEU A 428 -4.30 -5.00 14.84
CA LEU A 428 -4.01 -6.00 15.88
C LEU A 428 -3.29 -5.40 17.10
N ARG A 429 -2.80 -4.16 17.02
CA ARG A 429 -2.05 -3.47 18.08
C ARG A 429 -0.93 -4.34 18.65
N PRO A 430 0.03 -4.81 17.81
CA PRO A 430 1.12 -5.67 18.25
C PRO A 430 2.11 -4.92 19.13
N SER A 431 3.02 -5.64 19.78
CA SER A 431 4.07 -5.06 20.62
C SER A 431 5.09 -4.29 19.79
N TYR A 432 5.32 -4.68 18.54
CA TYR A 432 6.08 -3.95 17.54
C TYR A 432 5.76 -4.43 16.12
N ILE A 433 6.11 -3.60 15.13
CA ILE A 433 6.02 -3.94 13.72
C ILE A 433 7.41 -3.88 13.09
N ALA A 434 7.77 -4.92 12.32
CA ALA A 434 8.97 -4.94 11.51
C ALA A 434 8.63 -4.51 10.08
N LEU A 435 9.20 -3.36 9.66
CA LEU A 435 9.01 -2.75 8.34
C LEU A 435 10.13 -3.21 7.40
N GLY A 436 9.82 -3.89 6.32
CA GLY A 436 10.83 -4.38 5.38
C GLY A 436 10.26 -5.05 4.14
N HIS A 437 11.12 -5.53 3.21
CA HIS A 437 12.58 -5.32 3.29
C HIS A 437 12.93 -3.92 2.73
N ILE A 438 13.86 -3.25 3.40
CA ILE A 438 14.17 -1.85 3.04
C ILE A 438 15.14 -1.80 1.87
N PHE A 439 16.15 -2.64 1.86
CA PHE A 439 17.15 -2.76 0.79
C PHE A 439 17.15 -4.17 0.22
N ALA A 440 17.65 -4.34 -0.99
CA ALA A 440 17.80 -5.65 -1.62
C ALA A 440 18.58 -6.63 -0.71
N THR A 441 18.10 -7.85 -0.57
CA THR A 441 18.70 -8.85 0.28
C THR A 441 18.65 -10.24 -0.37
N PRO A 442 19.76 -11.00 -0.40
CA PRO A 442 19.76 -12.38 -0.86
C PRO A 442 19.39 -13.38 0.27
N THR A 443 19.07 -12.92 1.48
CA THR A 443 18.81 -13.81 2.64
C THR A 443 17.53 -14.63 2.49
N LYS A 444 16.55 -14.09 1.80
CA LYS A 444 15.26 -14.72 1.48
C LYS A 444 14.85 -14.27 0.09
N ASP A 445 14.31 -15.19 -0.70
CA ASP A 445 13.61 -14.80 -1.93
C ASP A 445 12.34 -14.04 -1.52
N MET A 446 12.35 -12.73 -1.77
CA MET A 446 11.30 -11.83 -1.29
C MET A 446 10.30 -11.58 -2.40
N PRO A 447 9.01 -11.83 -2.15
CA PRO A 447 7.95 -11.54 -3.12
C PRO A 447 7.67 -10.03 -3.28
N SER A 448 8.23 -9.19 -2.41
CA SER A 448 8.05 -7.73 -2.41
C SER A 448 9.24 -7.00 -3.06
N ILE A 449 9.02 -5.73 -3.41
CA ILE A 449 10.06 -4.82 -3.92
C ILE A 449 10.73 -4.13 -2.73
N PRO A 450 12.07 -3.88 -2.76
CA PRO A 450 12.72 -3.09 -1.72
C PRO A 450 12.06 -1.72 -1.55
N GLN A 451 11.61 -1.40 -0.34
CA GLN A 451 10.78 -0.21 -0.07
C GLN A 451 11.58 1.09 -0.09
N GLY A 452 12.86 1.05 0.24
CA GLY A 452 13.70 2.23 0.35
C GLY A 452 13.35 3.13 1.54
N LEU A 453 14.16 4.16 1.76
CA LEU A 453 14.05 5.01 2.95
C LEU A 453 12.81 5.92 2.93
N ARG A 454 12.31 6.33 1.74
CA ARG A 454 11.16 7.24 1.62
C ARG A 454 9.86 6.57 2.10
N LEU A 455 9.59 5.34 1.62
CA LEU A 455 8.42 4.58 2.06
C LEU A 455 8.54 4.19 3.54
N LEU A 456 9.73 3.75 3.96
CA LEU A 456 10.01 3.47 5.37
C LEU A 456 9.69 4.67 6.27
N ALA A 457 10.14 5.88 5.92
CA ALA A 457 9.89 7.08 6.72
C ALA A 457 8.39 7.39 6.87
N ARG A 458 7.61 7.20 5.81
CA ARG A 458 6.15 7.37 5.85
C ARG A 458 5.47 6.31 6.73
N GLN A 459 5.85 5.05 6.57
CA GLN A 459 5.32 3.94 7.38
C GLN A 459 5.69 4.07 8.86
N GLN A 460 6.94 4.49 9.15
CA GLN A 460 7.39 4.79 10.51
C GLN A 460 6.50 5.85 11.17
N ARG A 461 6.12 6.91 10.45
CA ARG A 461 5.23 7.94 11.00
C ARG A 461 3.83 7.38 11.32
N LEU A 462 3.29 6.49 10.50
CA LEU A 462 2.03 5.80 10.82
C LEU A 462 2.15 4.98 12.11
N CYS A 463 3.22 4.20 12.27
CA CYS A 463 3.48 3.44 13.49
C CYS A 463 3.61 4.37 14.71
N GLN A 464 4.37 5.46 14.58
CA GLN A 464 4.58 6.45 15.63
C GLN A 464 3.28 7.10 16.06
N HIS A 465 2.41 7.47 15.11
CA HIS A 465 1.11 8.05 15.41
C HIS A 465 0.20 7.08 16.19
N GLN A 466 0.31 5.77 15.90
CA GLN A 466 -0.40 4.72 16.63
C GLN A 466 0.32 4.26 17.91
N GLN A 467 1.44 4.87 18.25
CA GLN A 467 2.28 4.53 19.41
C GLN A 467 2.77 3.08 19.42
N ILE A 468 2.98 2.50 18.25
CA ILE A 468 3.51 1.15 18.08
C ILE A 468 4.99 1.26 17.68
N PRO A 469 5.92 0.62 18.42
CA PRO A 469 7.32 0.58 18.07
C PRO A 469 7.53 -0.02 16.68
N ALA A 470 8.37 0.62 15.84
CA ALA A 470 8.72 0.11 14.54
C ALA A 470 10.21 -0.25 14.45
N VAL A 471 10.49 -1.35 13.80
CA VAL A 471 11.82 -1.92 13.57
C VAL A 471 12.04 -2.03 12.06
N ALA A 472 13.14 -1.50 11.52
CA ALA A 472 13.48 -1.71 10.11
C ALA A 472 14.19 -3.05 9.91
N ILE A 473 13.92 -3.73 8.78
CA ILE A 473 14.57 -5.00 8.43
C ILE A 473 14.82 -5.11 6.93
N GLY A 474 15.85 -5.87 6.55
CA GLY A 474 16.14 -6.27 5.17
C GLY A 474 17.24 -5.45 4.49
N GLY A 475 18.36 -6.11 4.21
CA GLY A 475 19.51 -5.54 3.51
C GLY A 475 20.24 -4.43 4.28
N ILE A 476 20.08 -4.36 5.60
CA ILE A 476 20.63 -3.30 6.44
C ILE A 476 22.02 -3.68 6.93
N ASP A 477 22.97 -2.75 6.79
CA ASP A 477 24.33 -2.83 7.32
C ASP A 477 24.66 -1.60 8.21
N ALA A 478 25.90 -1.54 8.70
CA ALA A 478 26.36 -0.50 9.62
C ALA A 478 26.23 0.93 9.04
N SER A 479 26.38 1.11 7.71
CA SER A 479 26.34 2.43 7.06
C SER A 479 24.96 3.05 7.06
N HIS A 480 23.90 2.22 7.19
CA HIS A 480 22.52 2.66 7.21
C HIS A 480 22.04 3.15 8.59
N LEU A 481 22.71 2.73 9.67
CA LEU A 481 22.25 2.96 11.04
C LEU A 481 22.00 4.41 11.40
N PRO A 482 22.86 5.39 11.03
CA PRO A 482 22.61 6.79 11.36
C PRO A 482 21.31 7.33 10.74
N ALA A 483 21.06 7.04 9.46
CA ALA A 483 19.85 7.50 8.77
C ALA A 483 18.58 6.87 9.39
N LEU A 484 18.62 5.56 9.67
CA LEU A 484 17.50 4.84 10.28
C LEU A 484 17.18 5.33 11.70
N ARG A 485 18.21 5.63 12.48
CA ARG A 485 18.03 6.18 13.82
C ARG A 485 17.39 7.56 13.80
N MET A 486 17.83 8.45 12.88
CA MET A 486 17.26 9.79 12.71
C MET A 486 15.79 9.77 12.26
N MET A 487 15.32 8.70 11.62
CA MET A 487 13.90 8.50 11.28
C MET A 487 13.02 8.21 12.50
N GLY A 488 13.58 8.00 13.68
CA GLY A 488 12.83 7.70 14.90
C GLY A 488 12.39 6.24 15.04
N LEU A 489 13.05 5.32 14.31
CA LEU A 489 12.83 3.88 14.49
C LEU A 489 13.22 3.43 15.90
N SER A 490 12.46 2.49 16.45
CA SER A 490 12.74 1.91 17.77
C SER A 490 13.90 0.92 17.75
N GLY A 491 14.22 0.37 16.56
CA GLY A 491 15.33 -0.56 16.39
C GLY A 491 15.52 -0.98 14.93
N VAL A 492 16.53 -1.80 14.72
CA VAL A 492 16.92 -2.34 13.42
C VAL A 492 17.20 -3.84 13.54
N ALA A 493 16.43 -4.67 12.84
CA ALA A 493 16.64 -6.10 12.80
C ALA A 493 17.70 -6.46 11.76
N MET A 494 18.70 -7.23 12.17
CA MET A 494 19.88 -7.58 11.37
C MET A 494 20.14 -9.07 11.39
N VAL A 495 20.34 -9.67 10.23
CA VAL A 495 20.71 -11.09 10.08
C VAL A 495 22.20 -11.17 9.74
N ARG A 496 22.53 -11.12 8.46
CA ARG A 496 23.92 -11.35 7.96
C ARG A 496 24.93 -10.35 8.50
N ALA A 497 24.56 -9.09 8.67
CA ALA A 497 25.45 -8.10 9.25
C ALA A 497 25.94 -8.46 10.66
N VAL A 498 25.28 -9.43 11.32
CA VAL A 498 25.66 -9.99 12.63
C VAL A 498 26.20 -11.40 12.47
N VAL A 499 25.41 -12.32 11.87
CA VAL A 499 25.74 -13.77 11.91
C VAL A 499 26.90 -14.17 10.99
N ASP A 500 27.22 -13.37 9.97
CA ASP A 500 28.35 -13.61 9.06
C ASP A 500 29.68 -13.03 9.60
N ALA A 501 29.65 -12.37 10.77
CA ALA A 501 30.86 -11.83 11.37
C ALA A 501 31.69 -12.97 12.00
N THR A 502 33.02 -12.86 11.90
CA THR A 502 33.96 -13.79 12.55
C THR A 502 33.91 -13.73 14.09
N ASP A 503 33.55 -12.56 14.63
CA ASP A 503 33.31 -12.30 16.04
C ASP A 503 31.97 -11.59 16.19
N ILE A 504 30.96 -12.35 16.54
CA ILE A 504 29.56 -11.85 16.67
C ILE A 504 29.46 -10.85 17.82
N GLN A 505 30.18 -11.12 18.94
CA GLN A 505 30.14 -10.23 20.10
C GLN A 505 30.72 -8.86 19.76
N ALA A 506 31.94 -8.79 19.27
CA ALA A 506 32.60 -7.53 18.89
C ALA A 506 31.79 -6.78 17.82
N ARG A 507 31.17 -7.51 16.89
CA ARG A 507 30.31 -6.92 15.86
C ARG A 507 29.05 -6.27 16.44
N CYS A 508 28.38 -6.91 17.38
CA CYS A 508 27.21 -6.37 18.06
C CYS A 508 27.57 -5.11 18.87
N GLU A 509 28.68 -5.13 19.59
CA GLU A 509 29.19 -3.96 20.34
C GLU A 509 29.43 -2.77 19.39
N GLN A 510 30.09 -2.98 18.26
CA GLN A 510 30.28 -1.95 17.24
C GLN A 510 28.97 -1.38 16.71
N LEU A 511 28.01 -2.24 16.36
CA LEU A 511 26.71 -1.82 15.84
C LEU A 511 25.91 -1.01 16.87
N GLN A 512 25.95 -1.41 18.14
CA GLN A 512 25.31 -0.67 19.24
C GLN A 512 25.95 0.71 19.42
N GLN A 513 27.27 0.82 19.38
CA GLN A 513 27.96 2.10 19.43
C GLN A 513 27.52 3.04 18.31
N LEU A 514 27.48 2.56 17.06
CA LEU A 514 27.02 3.33 15.90
C LEU A 514 25.55 3.77 16.05
N TRP A 515 24.68 2.88 16.55
CA TRP A 515 23.28 3.20 16.80
C TRP A 515 23.10 4.30 17.85
N HIS A 516 23.88 4.27 18.92
CA HIS A 516 23.83 5.28 19.98
C HIS A 516 24.45 6.62 19.59
N GLN A 517 25.54 6.62 18.83
CA GLN A 517 26.21 7.84 18.37
C GLN A 517 25.36 8.67 17.40
N ALA A 518 24.47 8.04 16.64
CA ALA A 518 23.61 8.70 15.67
C ALA A 518 22.59 9.69 16.28
N THR A 519 22.43 9.74 17.61
CA THR A 519 21.45 10.62 18.29
C THR A 519 21.94 12.05 18.53
N THR A 520 23.22 12.37 18.30
CA THR A 520 23.84 13.61 18.81
C THR A 520 24.08 14.70 17.77
N GLY A 521 23.66 14.61 16.50
CA GLY A 521 24.08 15.61 15.51
C GLY A 521 23.26 15.85 14.26
N GLY A 522 22.09 15.29 14.08
CA GLY A 522 21.36 15.32 12.80
C GLY A 522 20.05 16.09 12.79
N ARG A 523 19.80 16.86 11.74
CA ARG A 523 18.46 17.38 11.41
C ARG A 523 17.51 16.20 11.18
N CYS A 524 16.26 16.29 11.69
CA CYS A 524 15.21 15.32 11.41
C CYS A 524 15.12 15.07 9.89
N TYR A 525 15.09 13.80 9.48
CA TYR A 525 14.79 13.42 8.12
C TYR A 525 13.33 13.79 7.83
N GLU A 526 13.11 14.85 7.05
CA GLU A 526 11.77 15.20 6.57
C GLU A 526 11.50 14.38 5.31
N PRO A 527 10.49 13.49 5.31
CA PRO A 527 10.04 12.83 4.09
C PRO A 527 9.27 13.85 3.25
N ILE A 528 9.88 14.28 2.16
CA ILE A 528 9.24 15.11 1.12
C ILE A 528 8.22 14.24 0.37
#